data_f8468075a43991b7d218ba04b9df0777
#
_entry.id   f8468075a43991b7d218ba04b9df0777
#
_cell.length_a   1.000
_cell.length_b   1.000
_cell.length_c   1.000
_cell.angle_alpha   90.00
_cell.angle_beta   90.00
_cell.angle_gamma   90.00
#
_symmetry.space_group_name_H-M   'P 1'
#
loop_
_entity.id
_entity.type
_entity.pdbx_description
1 polymer ?
#
loop_
_entity_poly.entity_id
_entity_poly.type
_entity_poly.pdbx_seq_one_letter_code
_entity_poly.pdbx_strand_id
1 'polypeptide(L)'
;MDCGPTCLRMVSAYYGKHYSLGGLREKSFITREGVSILGISEAAEKLGFRSICVQVDYNKLLEAPLPCIVHWNQQHFVTVYKINNQQVWVADPGAGKLKYTKEEFSRCWISSRKNGENTGVALLLEPTPEFYAMKDEDETIDRKGFRFLYSYLLPYQNLIGQLLLGLLLGSMIQLMLPFLTQSIVDFGINNQNLSFIYLILIAQLMLSFSSSAVEFIRGWILLHLGTRINIALISDFLIKLMKLPMGYFDTKMTGDILQRINDHTRIQNFLTGSSLSVVFSTFNIVVFGIVLLLYNWMIFLIFMGGSVLYVAYVWLFMKKRAELDHKRFAQQSANQSTVVQLVNSMQEIKLSACEQQKRWEWERIQAQLFKVNIRSLALRQYQDSGAVLINQTKNIIITGLVASLVVRGEMTLGMMLSVQYIIGQLNSPVNDLITFARDMQDARLSMNRLGEVRDKP
;
A
#
# COMPACT_ATOMS: atom_id res chain seq x y z
N MET A 1 -18.11 4.17 9.25
CA MET A 1 -18.99 3.00 9.20
C MET A 1 -18.57 1.88 10.15
N ASP A 2 -17.28 1.59 10.29
CA ASP A 2 -16.76 0.45 11.09
C ASP A 2 -16.50 0.74 12.57
N CYS A 3 -16.90 1.88 13.08
CA CYS A 3 -16.58 2.29 14.45
C CYS A 3 -17.09 1.29 15.49
N GLY A 4 -18.34 0.83 15.39
CA GLY A 4 -18.93 -0.14 16.32
C GLY A 4 -18.23 -1.50 16.31
N PRO A 5 -18.14 -2.20 15.17
CA PRO A 5 -17.39 -3.46 15.07
C PRO A 5 -15.93 -3.34 15.50
N THR A 6 -15.28 -2.21 15.23
CA THR A 6 -13.89 -1.96 15.66
C THR A 6 -13.80 -1.76 17.16
N CYS A 7 -14.76 -1.05 17.78
CA CYS A 7 -14.83 -0.95 19.24
C CYS A 7 -15.04 -2.32 19.89
N LEU A 8 -15.93 -3.15 19.34
CA LEU A 8 -16.17 -4.51 19.84
C LEU A 8 -14.90 -5.38 19.70
N ARG A 9 -14.15 -5.23 18.59
CA ARG A 9 -12.84 -5.87 18.40
C ARG A 9 -11.83 -5.44 19.47
N MET A 10 -11.79 -4.13 19.79
CA MET A 10 -10.90 -3.61 20.84
C MET A 10 -11.25 -4.17 22.22
N VAL A 11 -12.55 -4.27 22.54
CA VAL A 11 -13.02 -4.85 23.79
C VAL A 11 -12.69 -6.34 23.86
N SER A 12 -12.94 -7.09 22.79
CA SER A 12 -12.59 -8.52 22.71
C SER A 12 -11.08 -8.75 22.86
N ALA A 13 -10.26 -7.93 22.22
CA ALA A 13 -8.80 -7.99 22.35
C ALA A 13 -8.31 -7.66 23.76
N TYR A 14 -8.99 -6.76 24.49
CA TYR A 14 -8.69 -6.49 25.89
C TYR A 14 -8.88 -7.74 26.77
N TYR A 15 -9.90 -8.55 26.48
CA TYR A 15 -10.16 -9.82 27.15
C TYR A 15 -9.40 -11.03 26.56
N GLY A 16 -8.43 -10.77 25.65
CA GLY A 16 -7.49 -11.77 25.14
C GLY A 16 -7.97 -12.55 23.92
N LYS A 17 -9.07 -12.12 23.26
CA LYS A 17 -9.58 -12.76 22.04
C LYS A 17 -9.52 -11.87 20.82
N HIS A 18 -9.12 -12.45 19.71
CA HIS A 18 -8.96 -11.75 18.44
C HIS A 18 -10.02 -12.23 17.44
N TYR A 19 -10.84 -11.29 16.96
CA TYR A 19 -11.87 -11.54 15.94
C TYR A 19 -11.57 -10.76 14.68
N SER A 20 -11.91 -11.34 13.54
CA SER A 20 -11.80 -10.67 12.25
C SER A 20 -12.81 -9.52 12.15
N LEU A 21 -12.40 -8.39 11.56
CA LEU A 21 -13.31 -7.26 11.38
C LEU A 21 -14.48 -7.63 10.45
N GLY A 22 -14.26 -8.51 9.47
CA GLY A 22 -15.28 -9.03 8.57
C GLY A 22 -16.37 -9.80 9.30
N GLY A 23 -16.02 -10.75 10.18
CA GLY A 23 -16.97 -11.50 11.00
C GLY A 23 -17.75 -10.60 11.97
N LEU A 24 -17.09 -9.59 12.56
CA LEU A 24 -17.77 -8.63 13.44
C LEU A 24 -18.76 -7.71 12.69
N ARG A 25 -18.44 -7.31 11.46
CA ARG A 25 -19.37 -6.53 10.59
C ARG A 25 -20.64 -7.30 10.31
N GLU A 26 -20.51 -8.58 10.00
CA GLU A 26 -21.66 -9.43 9.68
C GLU A 26 -22.55 -9.66 10.90
N LYS A 27 -21.95 -9.92 12.06
CA LYS A 27 -22.67 -10.11 13.34
C LYS A 27 -23.35 -8.84 13.84
N SER A 28 -22.82 -7.63 13.45
CA SER A 28 -23.33 -6.32 13.90
C SER A 28 -24.43 -5.73 13.01
N PHE A 29 -24.86 -6.40 11.95
CA PHE A 29 -25.89 -5.90 11.02
C PHE A 29 -25.61 -4.48 10.51
N ILE A 30 -24.36 -4.23 10.09
CA ILE A 30 -23.93 -2.92 9.60
C ILE A 30 -24.69 -2.55 8.33
N THR A 31 -25.18 -1.31 8.25
CA THR A 31 -25.87 -0.75 7.07
C THR A 31 -24.99 0.31 6.38
N ARG A 32 -25.47 0.88 5.27
CA ARG A 32 -24.79 1.99 4.56
C ARG A 32 -24.61 3.23 5.45
N GLU A 33 -25.51 3.44 6.41
CA GLU A 33 -25.49 4.58 7.34
C GLU A 33 -24.60 4.31 8.56
N GLY A 34 -24.21 3.06 8.80
CA GLY A 34 -23.38 2.64 9.91
C GLY A 34 -24.00 1.48 10.70
N VAL A 35 -23.64 1.37 11.96
CA VAL A 35 -24.14 0.36 12.90
C VAL A 35 -24.91 1.05 14.03
N SER A 36 -26.04 0.45 14.43
CA SER A 36 -26.78 0.87 15.62
C SER A 36 -26.16 0.29 16.88
N ILE A 37 -26.41 0.93 18.03
CA ILE A 37 -25.93 0.39 19.32
C ILE A 37 -26.57 -0.98 19.61
N LEU A 38 -27.78 -1.21 19.13
CA LEU A 38 -28.46 -2.51 19.19
C LEU A 38 -27.69 -3.56 18.40
N GLY A 39 -27.29 -3.25 17.17
CA GLY A 39 -26.49 -4.17 16.36
C GLY A 39 -25.12 -4.51 16.98
N ILE A 40 -24.49 -3.55 17.69
CA ILE A 40 -23.26 -3.83 18.44
C ILE A 40 -23.56 -4.74 19.66
N SER A 41 -24.67 -4.49 20.35
CA SER A 41 -25.13 -5.30 21.50
C SER A 41 -25.39 -6.75 21.08
N GLU A 42 -26.17 -6.96 20.02
CA GLU A 42 -26.46 -8.31 19.50
C GLU A 42 -25.19 -9.03 19.00
N ALA A 43 -24.27 -8.30 18.38
CA ALA A 43 -22.97 -8.86 17.99
C ALA A 43 -22.15 -9.28 19.22
N ALA A 44 -22.15 -8.47 20.26
CA ALA A 44 -21.47 -8.78 21.51
C ALA A 44 -22.04 -10.03 22.19
N GLU A 45 -23.36 -10.17 22.22
CA GLU A 45 -24.04 -11.37 22.75
C GLU A 45 -23.71 -12.63 21.96
N LYS A 46 -23.66 -12.54 20.61
CA LYS A 46 -23.22 -13.65 19.74
C LYS A 46 -21.75 -14.05 19.95
N LEU A 47 -20.95 -13.16 20.53
CA LEU A 47 -19.57 -13.45 20.92
C LEU A 47 -19.44 -13.94 22.35
N GLY A 48 -20.55 -14.12 23.07
CA GLY A 48 -20.56 -14.58 24.44
C GLY A 48 -20.30 -13.47 25.48
N PHE A 49 -20.52 -12.20 25.14
CA PHE A 49 -20.61 -11.13 26.12
C PHE A 49 -22.03 -11.00 26.64
N ARG A 50 -22.17 -10.60 27.89
CA ARG A 50 -23.40 -10.01 28.40
C ARG A 50 -23.34 -8.53 28.07
N SER A 51 -24.36 -8.00 27.40
CA SER A 51 -24.40 -6.61 26.98
C SER A 51 -25.60 -5.88 27.61
N ILE A 52 -25.37 -4.64 28.06
CA ILE A 52 -26.42 -3.77 28.59
C ILE A 52 -26.20 -2.35 28.05
N CYS A 53 -27.20 -1.84 27.32
CA CYS A 53 -27.22 -0.46 26.86
C CYS A 53 -27.85 0.42 27.95
N VAL A 54 -27.11 1.40 28.44
CA VAL A 54 -27.55 2.29 29.51
C VAL A 54 -27.40 3.76 29.13
N GLN A 55 -28.30 4.57 29.66
CA GLN A 55 -28.23 6.02 29.57
C GLN A 55 -27.93 6.57 30.96
N VAL A 56 -26.71 7.06 31.18
CA VAL A 56 -26.17 7.39 32.48
C VAL A 56 -25.50 8.77 32.50
N ASP A 57 -25.33 9.33 33.69
CA ASP A 57 -24.50 10.51 33.95
C ASP A 57 -23.02 10.13 34.12
N TYR A 58 -22.16 11.13 34.20
CA TYR A 58 -20.72 10.90 34.35
C TYR A 58 -20.34 10.12 35.60
N ASN A 59 -21.03 10.36 36.73
CA ASN A 59 -20.72 9.72 37.99
C ASN A 59 -21.05 8.22 37.94
N LYS A 60 -22.17 7.85 37.32
CA LYS A 60 -22.52 6.45 37.11
C LYS A 60 -21.61 5.76 36.09
N LEU A 61 -21.08 6.51 35.10
CA LEU A 61 -20.09 5.97 34.17
C LEU A 61 -18.75 5.66 34.87
N LEU A 62 -18.39 6.38 35.94
CA LEU A 62 -17.21 6.08 36.76
C LEU A 62 -17.27 4.71 37.46
N GLU A 63 -18.49 4.25 37.79
CA GLU A 63 -18.75 2.97 38.46
C GLU A 63 -18.98 1.82 37.46
N ALA A 64 -19.07 2.15 36.15
CA ALA A 64 -19.37 1.17 35.12
C ALA A 64 -18.19 0.21 34.86
N PRO A 65 -18.47 -1.06 34.51
CA PRO A 65 -17.43 -1.99 34.10
C PRO A 65 -16.70 -1.49 32.84
N LEU A 66 -15.37 -1.54 32.85
CA LEU A 66 -14.52 -1.13 31.72
C LEU A 66 -13.78 -2.34 31.15
N PRO A 67 -13.54 -2.36 29.82
CA PRO A 67 -13.86 -1.33 28.83
C PRO A 67 -15.33 -1.33 28.42
N CYS A 68 -15.91 -0.13 28.15
CA CYS A 68 -17.26 0.03 27.63
C CYS A 68 -17.24 0.83 26.32
N ILE A 69 -18.30 0.69 25.51
CA ILE A 69 -18.45 1.42 24.23
C ILE A 69 -19.42 2.57 24.46
N VAL A 70 -19.04 3.79 24.04
CA VAL A 70 -19.89 4.97 24.21
C VAL A 70 -20.21 5.62 22.85
N HIS A 71 -21.41 6.22 22.76
CA HIS A 71 -21.86 6.94 21.57
C HIS A 71 -21.25 8.35 21.58
N TRP A 72 -20.50 8.68 20.55
CA TRP A 72 -19.66 9.85 20.46
C TRP A 72 -20.15 10.83 19.40
N ASN A 73 -20.35 12.09 19.75
CA ASN A 73 -20.88 13.14 18.86
C ASN A 73 -22.11 12.71 18.06
N GLN A 74 -22.93 11.81 18.60
CA GLN A 74 -24.16 11.26 17.97
C GLN A 74 -23.97 10.60 16.59
N GLN A 75 -22.75 10.35 16.17
CA GLN A 75 -22.42 9.80 14.85
C GLN A 75 -21.32 8.74 14.87
N HIS A 76 -20.67 8.51 16.01
CA HIS A 76 -19.50 7.69 16.13
C HIS A 76 -19.55 6.83 17.40
N PHE A 77 -18.76 5.74 17.44
CA PHE A 77 -18.58 4.91 18.62
C PHE A 77 -17.10 4.87 19.00
N VAL A 78 -16.82 4.99 20.29
CA VAL A 78 -15.47 4.90 20.83
C VAL A 78 -15.46 4.02 22.10
N THR A 79 -14.32 3.44 22.42
CA THR A 79 -14.17 2.57 23.59
C THR A 79 -13.51 3.34 24.74
N VAL A 80 -14.18 3.42 25.89
CA VAL A 80 -13.60 3.93 27.13
C VAL A 80 -12.93 2.77 27.85
N TYR A 81 -11.62 2.85 28.07
CA TYR A 81 -10.87 1.76 28.74
C TYR A 81 -10.32 2.16 30.11
N LYS A 82 -10.35 3.45 30.44
CA LYS A 82 -9.98 3.95 31.76
C LYS A 82 -10.66 5.30 32.01
N ILE A 83 -11.19 5.51 33.21
CA ILE A 83 -11.85 6.76 33.63
C ILE A 83 -11.49 7.08 35.08
N ASN A 84 -11.39 8.37 35.39
CA ASN A 84 -11.31 8.89 36.75
C ASN A 84 -12.07 10.21 36.87
N ASN A 85 -12.10 10.82 38.06
CA ASN A 85 -12.86 12.04 38.32
C ASN A 85 -12.48 13.24 37.44
N GLN A 86 -11.27 13.27 36.86
CA GLN A 86 -10.77 14.41 36.08
C GLN A 86 -10.52 14.08 34.61
N GLN A 87 -10.27 12.82 34.26
CA GLN A 87 -9.79 12.41 32.94
C GLN A 87 -10.40 11.10 32.48
N VAL A 88 -10.59 10.99 31.15
CA VAL A 88 -11.10 9.80 30.47
C VAL A 88 -10.13 9.37 29.37
N TRP A 89 -9.77 8.12 29.35
CA TRP A 89 -8.95 7.53 28.29
C TRP A 89 -9.82 6.75 27.34
N VAL A 90 -9.75 7.15 26.08
CA VAL A 90 -10.61 6.66 25.01
C VAL A 90 -9.75 6.01 23.93
N ALA A 91 -10.15 4.86 23.42
CA ALA A 91 -9.62 4.26 22.22
C ALA A 91 -10.61 4.54 21.08
N ASP A 92 -10.23 5.42 20.18
CA ASP A 92 -11.02 5.81 19.01
C ASP A 92 -10.56 5.00 17.80
N PRO A 93 -11.47 4.28 17.11
CA PRO A 93 -11.17 3.55 15.87
C PRO A 93 -10.48 4.38 14.78
N GLY A 94 -10.79 5.68 14.71
CA GLY A 94 -10.26 6.59 13.70
C GLY A 94 -9.02 7.39 14.09
N ALA A 95 -8.83 7.63 15.41
CA ALA A 95 -7.79 8.53 15.91
C ALA A 95 -6.79 7.86 16.89
N GLY A 96 -7.05 6.60 17.29
CA GLY A 96 -6.19 5.85 18.21
C GLY A 96 -6.49 6.14 19.68
N LYS A 97 -5.49 5.99 20.55
CA LYS A 97 -5.64 6.21 22.01
C LYS A 97 -5.54 7.70 22.30
N LEU A 98 -6.58 8.25 22.89
CA LEU A 98 -6.72 9.67 23.22
C LEU A 98 -7.05 9.83 24.72
N LYS A 99 -6.74 11.00 25.25
CA LYS A 99 -7.00 11.37 26.63
C LYS A 99 -7.75 12.68 26.63
N TYR A 100 -8.88 12.72 27.33
CA TYR A 100 -9.77 13.87 27.45
C TYR A 100 -9.90 14.30 28.90
N THR A 101 -10.12 15.59 29.15
CA THR A 101 -10.62 16.10 30.43
C THR A 101 -12.09 15.72 30.60
N LYS A 102 -12.61 15.72 31.81
CA LYS A 102 -14.04 15.48 32.10
C LYS A 102 -14.96 16.37 31.25
N GLU A 103 -14.59 17.64 31.11
CA GLU A 103 -15.40 18.63 30.38
C GLU A 103 -15.41 18.37 28.87
N GLU A 104 -14.24 18.09 28.28
CA GLU A 104 -14.09 17.75 26.86
C GLU A 104 -14.83 16.45 26.53
N PHE A 105 -14.68 15.42 27.35
CA PHE A 105 -15.39 14.16 27.19
C PHE A 105 -16.90 14.35 27.29
N SER A 106 -17.38 15.04 28.31
CA SER A 106 -18.80 15.30 28.51
C SER A 106 -19.43 16.06 27.34
N ARG A 107 -18.73 17.03 26.76
CA ARG A 107 -19.20 17.79 25.58
C ARG A 107 -19.48 16.89 24.38
N CYS A 108 -18.69 15.86 24.16
CA CYS A 108 -18.82 14.95 23.01
C CYS A 108 -19.73 13.75 23.31
N TRP A 109 -19.84 13.33 24.57
CA TRP A 109 -20.58 12.13 24.95
C TRP A 109 -22.04 12.38 25.34
N ILE A 110 -22.32 13.51 26.00
CA ILE A 110 -23.69 13.86 26.45
C ILE A 110 -24.58 14.03 25.24
N SER A 111 -25.65 13.25 25.18
CA SER A 111 -26.61 13.25 24.07
C SER A 111 -28.00 13.76 24.45
N SER A 112 -28.35 13.78 25.76
CA SER A 112 -29.68 14.18 26.22
C SER A 112 -29.66 14.67 27.66
N ARG A 113 -30.77 15.29 28.08
CA ARG A 113 -31.01 15.73 29.45
C ARG A 113 -32.21 14.95 30.01
N LYS A 114 -32.00 14.20 31.07
CA LYS A 114 -33.03 13.42 31.73
C LYS A 114 -33.11 13.83 33.19
N ASN A 115 -34.29 14.22 33.68
CA ASN A 115 -34.53 14.69 35.07
C ASN A 115 -33.60 15.82 35.52
N GLY A 116 -33.19 16.72 34.62
CA GLY A 116 -32.26 17.82 34.92
C GLY A 116 -30.78 17.46 34.86
N GLU A 117 -30.43 16.19 34.73
CA GLU A 117 -29.05 15.68 34.63
C GLU A 117 -28.64 15.47 33.16
N ASN A 118 -27.39 15.81 32.86
CA ASN A 118 -26.81 15.56 31.54
C ASN A 118 -26.40 14.11 31.42
N THR A 119 -26.98 13.38 30.47
CA THR A 119 -26.79 11.93 30.29
C THR A 119 -26.25 11.59 28.90
N GLY A 120 -25.40 10.57 28.84
CA GLY A 120 -24.89 9.97 27.62
C GLY A 120 -25.20 8.47 27.54
N VAL A 121 -25.07 7.91 26.35
CA VAL A 121 -25.34 6.50 26.09
C VAL A 121 -24.05 5.69 26.14
N ALA A 122 -24.08 4.59 26.88
CA ALA A 122 -22.98 3.64 27.00
C ALA A 122 -23.47 2.20 26.85
N LEU A 123 -22.71 1.36 26.16
CA LEU A 123 -22.89 -0.08 26.07
C LEU A 123 -21.84 -0.73 26.97
N LEU A 124 -22.33 -1.34 28.04
CA LEU A 124 -21.53 -2.08 29.02
C LEU A 124 -21.40 -3.52 28.56
N LEU A 125 -20.20 -4.08 28.66
CA LEU A 125 -19.86 -5.40 28.14
C LEU A 125 -19.09 -6.19 29.21
N GLU A 126 -19.61 -7.37 29.55
CA GLU A 126 -18.97 -8.32 30.47
C GLU A 126 -18.79 -9.67 29.77
N PRO A 127 -17.58 -10.27 29.77
CA PRO A 127 -17.35 -11.58 29.18
C PRO A 127 -18.01 -12.66 30.03
N THR A 128 -18.71 -13.59 29.38
CA THR A 128 -19.27 -14.78 30.02
C THR A 128 -18.32 -15.99 29.85
N PRO A 129 -18.53 -17.11 30.53
CA PRO A 129 -17.78 -18.34 30.27
C PRO A 129 -17.83 -18.81 28.81
N GLU A 130 -18.93 -18.53 28.11
CA GLU A 130 -19.09 -18.85 26.68
C GLU A 130 -18.12 -18.05 25.80
N PHE A 131 -17.84 -16.79 26.14
CA PHE A 131 -16.84 -15.97 25.46
C PHE A 131 -15.49 -16.68 25.44
N TYR A 132 -15.04 -17.23 26.56
CA TYR A 132 -13.76 -17.92 26.66
C TYR A 132 -13.77 -19.31 25.99
N ALA A 133 -14.95 -19.97 25.89
CA ALA A 133 -15.09 -21.26 25.23
C ALA A 133 -15.11 -21.17 23.69
N MET A 134 -15.50 -20.03 23.13
CA MET A 134 -15.49 -19.82 21.68
C MET A 134 -14.07 -19.87 21.14
N LYS A 135 -13.89 -20.42 19.93
CA LYS A 135 -12.59 -20.42 19.23
C LYS A 135 -12.28 -18.99 18.76
N ASP A 136 -11.02 -18.61 18.89
CA ASP A 136 -10.50 -17.42 18.23
C ASP A 136 -10.73 -17.54 16.71
N GLU A 137 -11.39 -16.57 16.13
CA GLU A 137 -11.34 -16.37 14.68
C GLU A 137 -10.02 -15.64 14.40
N ASP A 138 -8.89 -16.37 14.51
CA ASP A 138 -7.63 -15.83 14.07
C ASP A 138 -7.79 -15.25 12.66
N GLU A 139 -7.47 -13.97 12.50
CA GLU A 139 -7.06 -13.47 11.21
C GLU A 139 -5.79 -14.25 10.82
N THR A 140 -5.94 -15.48 10.38
CA THR A 140 -4.94 -16.08 9.53
C THR A 140 -4.89 -15.18 8.31
N ILE A 141 -4.01 -14.17 8.40
CA ILE A 141 -3.60 -13.37 7.24
C ILE A 141 -3.22 -14.40 6.20
N ASP A 142 -4.11 -14.58 5.27
CA ASP A 142 -4.15 -15.73 4.40
C ASP A 142 -2.85 -15.74 3.57
N ARG A 143 -1.88 -16.58 3.98
CA ARG A 143 -0.70 -16.91 3.15
C ARG A 143 -1.12 -17.49 1.79
N LYS A 144 -2.40 -17.80 1.60
CA LYS A 144 -2.98 -18.25 0.33
C LYS A 144 -3.09 -17.14 -0.72
N GLY A 145 -3.09 -15.86 -0.33
CA GLY A 145 -3.29 -14.76 -1.27
C GLY A 145 -2.27 -14.73 -2.41
N PHE A 146 -0.96 -14.82 -2.11
CA PHE A 146 0.07 -14.83 -3.16
C PHE A 146 0.10 -16.14 -3.95
N ARG A 147 -0.21 -17.29 -3.32
CA ARG A 147 -0.31 -18.57 -4.01
C ARG A 147 -1.46 -18.59 -5.02
N PHE A 148 -2.56 -17.95 -4.70
CA PHE A 148 -3.68 -17.76 -5.63
C PHE A 148 -3.25 -16.94 -6.85
N LEU A 149 -2.50 -15.85 -6.68
CA LEU A 149 -2.01 -15.04 -7.79
C LEU A 149 -1.08 -15.81 -8.73
N TYR A 150 -0.27 -16.72 -8.19
CA TYR A 150 0.61 -17.56 -9.00
C TYR A 150 -0.17 -18.47 -9.94
N SER A 151 -1.39 -18.89 -9.60
CA SER A 151 -2.24 -19.71 -10.48
C SER A 151 -2.63 -19.00 -11.79
N TYR A 152 -2.69 -17.66 -11.80
CA TYR A 152 -2.95 -16.88 -13.02
C TYR A 152 -1.71 -16.75 -13.93
N LEU A 153 -0.51 -17.00 -13.41
CA LEU A 153 0.72 -16.97 -14.20
C LEU A 153 1.01 -18.32 -14.88
N LEU A 154 0.61 -19.42 -14.26
CA LEU A 154 0.88 -20.78 -14.76
C LEU A 154 0.44 -21.04 -16.20
N PRO A 155 -0.76 -20.60 -16.66
CA PRO A 155 -1.17 -20.81 -18.05
C PRO A 155 -0.28 -20.13 -19.08
N TYR A 156 0.51 -19.12 -18.67
CA TYR A 156 1.35 -18.29 -19.54
C TYR A 156 2.85 -18.57 -19.38
N GLN A 157 3.23 -19.75 -18.90
CA GLN A 157 4.63 -20.13 -18.65
C GLN A 157 5.53 -19.95 -19.87
N ASN A 158 5.03 -20.17 -21.10
CA ASN A 158 5.80 -20.00 -22.32
C ASN A 158 6.13 -18.51 -22.58
N LEU A 159 5.19 -17.59 -22.34
CA LEU A 159 5.43 -16.16 -22.45
C LEU A 159 6.39 -15.65 -21.37
N ILE A 160 6.28 -16.20 -20.16
CA ILE A 160 7.21 -15.89 -19.06
C ILE A 160 8.61 -16.41 -19.40
N GLY A 161 8.72 -17.61 -19.99
CA GLY A 161 10.00 -18.13 -20.48
C GLY A 161 10.65 -17.23 -21.55
N GLN A 162 9.87 -16.74 -22.51
CA GLN A 162 10.33 -15.78 -23.52
C GLN A 162 10.79 -14.46 -22.89
N LEU A 163 10.05 -13.96 -21.88
CA LEU A 163 10.45 -12.76 -21.13
C LEU A 163 11.77 -12.97 -20.40
N LEU A 164 11.95 -14.10 -19.71
CA LEU A 164 13.21 -14.41 -19.01
C LEU A 164 14.37 -14.54 -19.99
N LEU A 165 14.17 -15.16 -21.14
CA LEU A 165 15.19 -15.26 -22.20
C LEU A 165 15.55 -13.88 -22.75
N GLY A 166 14.54 -13.04 -23.03
CA GLY A 166 14.77 -11.65 -23.45
C GLY A 166 15.53 -10.82 -22.38
N LEU A 167 15.23 -11.05 -21.10
CA LEU A 167 15.94 -10.41 -19.99
C LEU A 167 17.41 -10.84 -19.93
N LEU A 168 17.71 -12.11 -20.11
CA LEU A 168 19.09 -12.62 -20.15
C LEU A 168 19.86 -12.05 -21.33
N LEU A 169 19.27 -12.06 -22.54
CA LEU A 169 19.88 -11.49 -23.72
C LEU A 169 20.14 -9.97 -23.56
N GLY A 170 19.14 -9.23 -23.03
CA GLY A 170 19.30 -7.80 -22.75
C GLY A 170 20.42 -7.51 -21.74
N SER A 171 20.56 -8.31 -20.69
CA SER A 171 21.62 -8.17 -19.70
C SER A 171 23.01 -8.45 -20.30
N MET A 172 23.11 -9.47 -21.16
CA MET A 172 24.38 -9.79 -21.85
C MET A 172 24.81 -8.64 -22.77
N ILE A 173 23.87 -8.06 -23.51
CA ILE A 173 24.13 -6.89 -24.36
C ILE A 173 24.59 -5.70 -23.51
N GLN A 174 23.87 -5.41 -22.42
CA GLN A 174 24.21 -4.30 -21.52
C GLN A 174 25.57 -4.50 -20.86
N LEU A 175 25.97 -5.74 -20.56
CA LEU A 175 27.27 -6.04 -19.99
C LEU A 175 28.44 -5.74 -20.95
N MET A 176 28.24 -5.86 -22.25
CA MET A 176 29.28 -5.58 -23.25
C MET A 176 29.60 -4.09 -23.37
N LEU A 177 28.62 -3.21 -23.18
CA LEU A 177 28.77 -1.76 -23.41
C LEU A 177 29.86 -1.09 -22.57
N PRO A 178 30.01 -1.36 -21.24
CA PRO A 178 31.07 -0.78 -20.45
C PRO A 178 32.49 -1.14 -20.98
N PHE A 179 32.67 -2.40 -21.38
CA PHE A 179 33.97 -2.87 -21.89
C PHE A 179 34.31 -2.27 -23.26
N LEU A 180 33.28 -2.07 -24.10
CA LEU A 180 33.49 -1.35 -25.38
C LEU A 180 33.86 0.11 -25.13
N THR A 181 33.21 0.78 -24.15
CA THR A 181 33.56 2.15 -23.76
C THR A 181 34.97 2.24 -23.23
N GLN A 182 35.39 1.30 -22.41
CA GLN A 182 36.78 1.17 -21.95
C GLN A 182 37.75 1.01 -23.13
N SER A 183 37.44 0.12 -24.07
CA SER A 183 38.28 -0.19 -25.21
C SER A 183 38.49 1.02 -26.14
N ILE A 184 37.49 1.87 -26.31
CA ILE A 184 37.62 3.13 -27.07
C ILE A 184 38.75 3.97 -26.53
N VAL A 185 38.83 4.11 -25.18
CA VAL A 185 39.81 4.98 -24.53
C VAL A 185 41.15 4.31 -24.48
N ASP A 186 41.22 3.08 -23.97
CA ASP A 186 42.52 2.40 -23.68
C ASP A 186 43.23 1.98 -24.96
N PHE A 187 42.53 1.55 -26.01
CA PHE A 187 43.12 1.10 -27.27
C PHE A 187 42.93 2.06 -28.43
N GLY A 188 41.77 2.78 -28.48
CA GLY A 188 41.49 3.72 -29.55
C GLY A 188 42.21 5.05 -29.39
N ILE A 189 42.00 5.73 -28.27
CA ILE A 189 42.53 7.08 -28.04
C ILE A 189 44.00 7.03 -27.70
N ASN A 190 44.43 6.16 -26.76
CA ASN A 190 45.83 6.08 -26.35
C ASN A 190 46.74 5.67 -27.50
N ASN A 191 46.25 4.81 -28.42
CA ASN A 191 47.04 4.40 -29.59
C ASN A 191 46.75 5.24 -30.85
N GLN A 192 45.96 6.32 -30.75
CA GLN A 192 45.56 7.21 -31.85
C GLN A 192 45.01 6.46 -33.08
N ASN A 193 44.28 5.36 -32.85
CA ASN A 193 43.77 4.49 -33.92
C ASN A 193 42.27 4.80 -34.21
N LEU A 194 42.02 5.68 -35.17
CA LEU A 194 40.70 6.09 -35.60
C LEU A 194 39.89 4.93 -36.18
N SER A 195 40.50 4.03 -36.94
CA SER A 195 39.82 2.88 -37.53
C SER A 195 39.25 1.95 -36.47
N PHE A 196 39.99 1.74 -35.38
CA PHE A 196 39.51 0.95 -34.24
C PHE A 196 38.35 1.65 -33.53
N ILE A 197 38.40 2.98 -33.37
CA ILE A 197 37.29 3.76 -32.77
C ILE A 197 36.02 3.61 -33.60
N TYR A 198 36.08 3.77 -34.93
CA TYR A 198 34.92 3.60 -35.79
C TYR A 198 34.33 2.19 -35.74
N LEU A 199 35.20 1.17 -35.66
CA LEU A 199 34.75 -0.23 -35.53
C LEU A 199 33.95 -0.43 -34.21
N ILE A 200 34.48 0.07 -33.08
CA ILE A 200 33.78 -0.04 -31.79
C ILE A 200 32.47 0.78 -31.80
N LEU A 201 32.45 1.96 -32.39
CA LEU A 201 31.22 2.76 -32.50
C LEU A 201 30.11 2.03 -33.29
N ILE A 202 30.46 1.37 -34.40
CA ILE A 202 29.54 0.55 -35.16
C ILE A 202 29.03 -0.62 -34.31
N ALA A 203 29.92 -1.28 -33.55
CA ALA A 203 29.54 -2.35 -32.63
C ALA A 203 28.59 -1.86 -31.54
N GLN A 204 28.85 -0.70 -30.93
CA GLN A 204 27.96 -0.08 -29.93
C GLN A 204 26.59 0.28 -30.53
N LEU A 205 26.54 0.81 -31.75
CA LEU A 205 25.30 1.08 -32.46
C LEU A 205 24.51 -0.20 -32.69
N MET A 206 25.13 -1.27 -33.19
CA MET A 206 24.49 -2.56 -33.40
C MET A 206 23.93 -3.13 -32.09
N LEU A 207 24.71 -3.08 -31.00
CA LEU A 207 24.25 -3.52 -29.68
C LEU A 207 23.09 -2.67 -29.14
N SER A 208 23.11 -1.35 -29.37
CA SER A 208 22.01 -0.46 -28.97
C SER A 208 20.72 -0.76 -29.73
N PHE A 209 20.80 -1.00 -31.04
CA PHE A 209 19.65 -1.43 -31.83
C PHE A 209 19.11 -2.79 -31.33
N SER A 210 20.00 -3.74 -31.08
CA SER A 210 19.63 -5.06 -30.55
C SER A 210 18.96 -4.96 -29.19
N SER A 211 19.49 -4.13 -28.28
CA SER A 211 18.91 -3.86 -26.97
C SER A 211 17.52 -3.23 -27.09
N SER A 212 17.35 -2.26 -27.99
CA SER A 212 16.06 -1.61 -28.26
C SER A 212 15.03 -2.59 -28.83
N ALA A 213 15.46 -3.49 -29.72
CA ALA A 213 14.59 -4.54 -30.26
C ALA A 213 14.12 -5.53 -29.16
N VAL A 214 15.03 -5.96 -28.30
CA VAL A 214 14.71 -6.84 -27.16
C VAL A 214 13.73 -6.13 -26.22
N GLU A 215 13.95 -4.85 -25.92
CA GLU A 215 13.06 -4.08 -25.05
C GLU A 215 11.66 -3.89 -25.67
N PHE A 216 11.59 -3.64 -26.96
CA PHE A 216 10.33 -3.54 -27.70
C PHE A 216 9.53 -4.85 -27.62
N ILE A 217 10.18 -6.00 -27.90
CA ILE A 217 9.54 -7.31 -27.85
C ILE A 217 9.08 -7.60 -26.40
N ARG A 218 9.90 -7.30 -25.42
CA ARG A 218 9.58 -7.47 -24.00
C ARG A 218 8.34 -6.63 -23.62
N GLY A 219 8.31 -5.37 -24.01
CA GLY A 219 7.18 -4.48 -23.76
C GLY A 219 5.87 -5.01 -24.36
N TRP A 220 5.93 -5.56 -25.56
CA TRP A 220 4.79 -6.17 -26.24
C TRP A 220 4.28 -7.41 -25.52
N ILE A 221 5.18 -8.31 -25.09
CA ILE A 221 4.82 -9.52 -24.36
C ILE A 221 4.22 -9.15 -22.99
N LEU A 222 4.81 -8.16 -22.27
CA LEU A 222 4.30 -7.68 -20.99
C LEU A 222 2.90 -7.09 -21.11
N LEU A 223 2.64 -6.28 -22.13
CA LEU A 223 1.31 -5.72 -22.38
C LEU A 223 0.28 -6.83 -22.61
N HIS A 224 0.63 -7.80 -23.47
CA HIS A 224 -0.26 -8.90 -23.79
C HIS A 224 -0.57 -9.78 -22.57
N LEU A 225 0.45 -10.13 -21.80
CA LEU A 225 0.33 -10.89 -20.57
C LEU A 225 -0.49 -10.13 -19.51
N GLY A 226 -0.18 -8.85 -19.29
CA GLY A 226 -0.86 -7.99 -18.34
C GLY A 226 -2.35 -7.84 -18.64
N THR A 227 -2.70 -7.60 -19.89
CA THR A 227 -4.10 -7.46 -20.31
C THR A 227 -4.88 -8.75 -20.09
N ARG A 228 -4.33 -9.90 -20.44
CA ARG A 228 -5.00 -11.20 -20.24
C ARG A 228 -5.22 -11.52 -18.77
N ILE A 229 -4.21 -11.29 -17.93
CA ILE A 229 -4.32 -11.49 -16.47
C ILE A 229 -5.36 -10.55 -15.88
N ASN A 230 -5.39 -9.29 -16.31
CA ASN A 230 -6.35 -8.31 -15.82
C ASN A 230 -7.79 -8.70 -16.17
N ILE A 231 -8.03 -9.12 -17.40
CA ILE A 231 -9.35 -9.62 -17.83
C ILE A 231 -9.77 -10.83 -16.99
N ALA A 232 -8.88 -11.79 -16.77
CA ALA A 232 -9.18 -12.97 -15.97
C ALA A 232 -9.52 -12.60 -14.52
N LEU A 233 -8.71 -11.72 -13.88
CA LEU A 233 -8.93 -11.27 -12.52
C LEU A 233 -10.26 -10.53 -12.35
N ILE A 234 -10.58 -9.60 -13.27
CA ILE A 234 -11.83 -8.84 -13.21
C ILE A 234 -13.02 -9.76 -13.50
N SER A 235 -12.91 -10.68 -14.46
CA SER A 235 -13.97 -11.63 -14.78
C SER A 235 -14.29 -12.52 -13.58
N ASP A 236 -13.28 -13.10 -12.93
CA ASP A 236 -13.47 -13.94 -11.75
C ASP A 236 -14.07 -13.15 -10.57
N PHE A 237 -13.66 -11.90 -10.41
CA PHE A 237 -14.24 -11.01 -9.42
C PHE A 237 -15.73 -10.73 -9.70
N LEU A 238 -16.09 -10.43 -10.94
CA LEU A 238 -17.47 -10.15 -11.33
C LEU A 238 -18.36 -11.40 -11.20
N ILE A 239 -17.87 -12.59 -11.57
CA ILE A 239 -18.59 -13.85 -11.39
C ILE A 239 -18.89 -14.08 -9.90
N LYS A 240 -17.92 -13.85 -9.02
CA LYS A 240 -18.13 -13.97 -7.58
C LYS A 240 -19.06 -12.89 -7.04
N LEU A 241 -18.90 -11.64 -7.47
CA LEU A 241 -19.75 -10.53 -7.06
C LEU A 241 -21.21 -10.81 -7.39
N MET A 242 -21.51 -11.35 -8.59
CA MET A 242 -22.89 -11.70 -9.00
C MET A 242 -23.49 -12.87 -8.21
N LYS A 243 -22.67 -13.70 -7.56
CA LYS A 243 -23.14 -14.80 -6.71
C LYS A 243 -23.43 -14.39 -5.27
N LEU A 244 -23.03 -13.17 -4.86
CA LEU A 244 -23.25 -12.70 -3.49
C LEU A 244 -24.74 -12.40 -3.24
N PRO A 245 -25.24 -12.63 -2.00
CA PRO A 245 -26.62 -12.35 -1.63
C PRO A 245 -26.90 -10.84 -1.66
N MET A 246 -28.18 -10.47 -1.88
CA MET A 246 -28.62 -9.07 -1.96
C MET A 246 -28.21 -8.23 -0.75
N GLY A 247 -28.24 -8.79 0.46
CA GLY A 247 -27.81 -8.11 1.68
C GLY A 247 -26.37 -7.58 1.67
N TYR A 248 -25.50 -8.15 0.82
CA TYR A 248 -24.15 -7.59 0.61
C TYR A 248 -24.18 -6.21 -0.06
N PHE A 249 -25.05 -6.07 -1.08
CA PHE A 249 -25.20 -4.82 -1.84
C PHE A 249 -25.90 -3.72 -1.03
N ASP A 250 -26.75 -4.11 -0.07
CA ASP A 250 -27.40 -3.17 0.85
C ASP A 250 -26.41 -2.54 1.84
N THR A 251 -25.32 -3.24 2.14
CA THR A 251 -24.30 -2.79 3.10
C THR A 251 -23.13 -2.05 2.47
N LYS A 252 -22.93 -2.14 1.15
CA LYS A 252 -21.74 -1.59 0.45
C LYS A 252 -22.12 -0.40 -0.44
N MET A 253 -21.26 0.62 -0.44
CA MET A 253 -21.38 1.74 -1.39
C MET A 253 -20.93 1.31 -2.79
N THR A 254 -21.62 1.79 -3.82
CA THR A 254 -21.24 1.54 -5.23
C THR A 254 -19.78 1.95 -5.52
N GLY A 255 -19.33 3.08 -4.97
CA GLY A 255 -17.96 3.53 -5.14
C GLY A 255 -16.91 2.61 -4.50
N ASP A 256 -17.26 1.89 -3.42
CA ASP A 256 -16.37 0.88 -2.82
C ASP A 256 -16.17 -0.31 -3.78
N ILE A 257 -17.25 -0.75 -4.43
CA ILE A 257 -17.18 -1.83 -5.43
C ILE A 257 -16.37 -1.39 -6.65
N LEU A 258 -16.59 -0.18 -7.18
CA LEU A 258 -15.84 0.37 -8.30
C LEU A 258 -14.35 0.53 -7.96
N GLN A 259 -14.03 0.97 -6.75
CA GLN A 259 -12.65 1.10 -6.30
C GLN A 259 -11.96 -0.27 -6.17
N ARG A 260 -12.67 -1.32 -5.79
CA ARG A 260 -12.16 -2.71 -5.78
C ARG A 260 -11.86 -3.22 -7.18
N ILE A 261 -12.65 -2.85 -8.18
CA ILE A 261 -12.33 -3.15 -9.59
C ILE A 261 -11.01 -2.48 -10.00
N ASN A 262 -10.79 -1.22 -9.60
CA ASN A 262 -9.53 -0.53 -9.83
C ASN A 262 -8.33 -1.15 -9.09
N ASP A 263 -8.55 -1.78 -7.93
CA ASP A 263 -7.50 -2.48 -7.19
C ASP A 263 -6.94 -3.68 -7.96
N HIS A 264 -7.69 -4.28 -8.90
CA HIS A 264 -7.17 -5.34 -9.80
C HIS A 264 -6.03 -4.86 -10.68
N THR A 265 -6.07 -3.61 -11.14
CA THR A 265 -4.97 -3.01 -11.92
C THR A 265 -3.68 -2.92 -11.09
N ARG A 266 -3.76 -2.65 -9.79
CA ARG A 266 -2.59 -2.65 -8.89
C ARG A 266 -1.99 -4.04 -8.76
N ILE A 267 -2.83 -5.06 -8.62
CA ILE A 267 -2.41 -6.46 -8.54
C ILE A 267 -1.78 -6.91 -9.86
N GLN A 268 -2.40 -6.56 -10.98
CA GLN A 268 -1.86 -6.84 -12.31
C GLN A 268 -0.48 -6.20 -12.49
N ASN A 269 -0.32 -4.90 -12.18
CA ASN A 269 0.95 -4.19 -12.29
C ASN A 269 2.03 -4.84 -11.42
N PHE A 270 1.68 -5.28 -10.23
CA PHE A 270 2.60 -6.03 -9.37
C PHE A 270 3.02 -7.35 -10.02
N LEU A 271 2.06 -8.14 -10.53
CA LEU A 271 2.33 -9.47 -11.08
C LEU A 271 3.15 -9.43 -12.38
N THR A 272 2.81 -8.51 -13.30
CA THR A 272 3.40 -8.49 -14.64
C THR A 272 4.49 -7.45 -14.81
N GLY A 273 4.45 -6.36 -14.05
CA GLY A 273 5.47 -5.30 -14.09
C GLY A 273 6.54 -5.54 -13.03
N SER A 274 6.23 -5.18 -11.78
CA SER A 274 7.24 -5.08 -10.72
C SER A 274 7.89 -6.41 -10.35
N SER A 275 7.12 -7.53 -10.37
CA SER A 275 7.67 -8.86 -10.05
C SER A 275 8.68 -9.34 -11.08
N LEU A 276 8.46 -9.10 -12.36
CA LEU A 276 9.40 -9.46 -13.41
C LEU A 276 10.60 -8.50 -13.45
N SER A 277 10.34 -7.20 -13.25
CA SER A 277 11.43 -6.22 -13.19
C SER A 277 12.40 -6.48 -12.04
N VAL A 278 11.91 -6.91 -10.87
CA VAL A 278 12.78 -7.19 -9.72
C VAL A 278 13.70 -8.40 -9.96
N VAL A 279 13.21 -9.44 -10.66
CA VAL A 279 14.04 -10.60 -11.02
C VAL A 279 15.20 -10.15 -11.92
N PHE A 280 14.90 -9.33 -12.93
CA PHE A 280 15.90 -8.76 -13.83
C PHE A 280 16.86 -7.84 -13.10
N SER A 281 16.35 -6.94 -12.28
CA SER A 281 17.16 -5.98 -11.52
C SER A 281 18.09 -6.68 -10.55
N THR A 282 17.63 -7.74 -9.89
CA THR A 282 18.47 -8.57 -9.02
C THR A 282 19.58 -9.26 -9.81
N PHE A 283 19.27 -9.81 -10.98
CA PHE A 283 20.27 -10.42 -11.87
C PHE A 283 21.32 -9.39 -12.30
N ASN A 284 20.90 -8.19 -12.73
CA ASN A 284 21.82 -7.13 -13.12
C ASN A 284 22.70 -6.64 -11.95
N ILE A 285 22.13 -6.50 -10.74
CA ILE A 285 22.92 -6.13 -9.55
C ILE A 285 24.00 -7.17 -9.27
N VAL A 286 23.69 -8.45 -9.41
CA VAL A 286 24.66 -9.53 -9.20
C VAL A 286 25.75 -9.49 -10.28
N VAL A 287 25.38 -9.43 -11.55
CA VAL A 287 26.32 -9.44 -12.68
C VAL A 287 27.25 -8.21 -12.64
N PHE A 288 26.67 -7.01 -12.60
CA PHE A 288 27.46 -5.78 -12.55
C PHE A 288 28.20 -5.60 -11.22
N GLY A 289 27.64 -6.14 -10.11
CA GLY A 289 28.31 -6.19 -8.82
C GLY A 289 29.59 -7.04 -8.86
N ILE A 290 29.55 -8.20 -9.52
CA ILE A 290 30.74 -9.04 -9.76
C ILE A 290 31.77 -8.28 -10.61
N VAL A 291 31.33 -7.58 -11.66
CA VAL A 291 32.23 -6.79 -12.50
C VAL A 291 32.90 -5.66 -11.68
N LEU A 292 32.11 -4.94 -10.84
CA LEU A 292 32.70 -3.91 -9.96
C LEU A 292 33.71 -4.51 -8.96
N LEU A 293 33.44 -5.70 -8.43
CA LEU A 293 34.33 -6.41 -7.53
C LEU A 293 35.65 -6.79 -8.23
N LEU A 294 35.59 -7.20 -9.50
CA LEU A 294 36.78 -7.51 -10.32
C LEU A 294 37.59 -6.25 -10.64
N TYR A 295 36.97 -5.09 -10.82
CA TYR A 295 37.70 -3.84 -10.99
C TYR A 295 38.40 -3.39 -9.70
N ASN A 296 37.64 -3.29 -8.59
CA ASN A 296 38.18 -2.92 -7.28
C ASN A 296 37.16 -3.24 -6.17
N TRP A 297 37.59 -3.98 -5.15
CA TRP A 297 36.77 -4.37 -4.02
C TRP A 297 36.24 -3.18 -3.19
N MET A 298 37.03 -2.08 -3.10
CA MET A 298 36.62 -0.89 -2.35
C MET A 298 35.49 -0.14 -3.03
N ILE A 299 35.50 -0.07 -4.38
CA ILE A 299 34.40 0.50 -5.18
C ILE A 299 33.10 -0.29 -4.94
N PHE A 300 33.20 -1.63 -4.97
CA PHE A 300 32.05 -2.51 -4.69
C PHE A 300 31.51 -2.30 -3.29
N LEU A 301 32.35 -2.20 -2.25
CA LEU A 301 31.90 -1.96 -0.87
C LEU A 301 31.17 -0.62 -0.71
N ILE A 302 31.69 0.45 -1.29
CA ILE A 302 31.06 1.77 -1.24
C ILE A 302 29.70 1.73 -1.96
N PHE A 303 29.65 1.06 -3.13
CA PHE A 303 28.40 0.90 -3.87
C PHE A 303 27.36 0.12 -3.06
N MET A 304 27.74 -1.03 -2.48
CA MET A 304 26.84 -1.86 -1.66
C MET A 304 26.39 -1.14 -0.40
N GLY A 305 27.31 -0.51 0.34
CA GLY A 305 27.00 0.25 1.54
C GLY A 305 26.04 1.41 1.27
N GLY A 306 26.29 2.18 0.22
CA GLY A 306 25.40 3.26 -0.19
C GLY A 306 24.04 2.76 -0.68
N SER A 307 23.98 1.62 -1.36
CA SER A 307 22.72 1.01 -1.81
C SER A 307 21.92 0.46 -0.63
N VAL A 308 22.54 -0.15 0.35
CA VAL A 308 21.88 -0.59 1.59
C VAL A 308 21.32 0.61 2.37
N LEU A 309 22.10 1.69 2.51
CA LEU A 309 21.66 2.92 3.16
C LEU A 309 20.45 3.53 2.44
N TYR A 310 20.47 3.54 1.11
CA TYR A 310 19.37 4.01 0.28
C TYR A 310 18.09 3.19 0.51
N VAL A 311 18.18 1.86 0.49
CA VAL A 311 17.03 0.97 0.74
C VAL A 311 16.51 1.15 2.17
N ALA A 312 17.39 1.20 3.18
CA ALA A 312 17.03 1.41 4.58
C ALA A 312 16.30 2.76 4.78
N TYR A 313 16.79 3.83 4.15
CA TYR A 313 16.13 5.14 4.17
C TYR A 313 14.71 5.07 3.62
N VAL A 314 14.51 4.45 2.45
CA VAL A 314 13.17 4.32 1.85
C VAL A 314 12.24 3.50 2.73
N TRP A 315 12.75 2.45 3.38
CA TRP A 315 11.96 1.57 4.24
C TRP A 315 11.36 2.28 5.45
N LEU A 316 12.04 3.30 6.00
CA LEU A 316 11.51 4.11 7.10
C LEU A 316 10.17 4.79 6.77
N PHE A 317 9.92 5.10 5.51
CA PHE A 317 8.69 5.77 5.06
C PHE A 317 7.53 4.81 4.79
N MET A 318 7.78 3.49 4.64
CA MET A 318 6.77 2.52 4.19
C MET A 318 5.57 2.44 5.14
N LYS A 319 5.79 2.49 6.46
CA LYS A 319 4.70 2.43 7.46
C LYS A 319 3.75 3.64 7.33
N LYS A 320 4.30 4.85 7.24
CA LYS A 320 3.52 6.08 7.14
C LYS A 320 2.78 6.19 5.80
N ARG A 321 3.38 5.62 4.75
CA ARG A 321 2.75 5.50 3.43
C ARG A 321 1.50 4.61 3.48
N ALA A 322 1.57 3.45 4.15
CA ALA A 322 0.42 2.56 4.30
C ALA A 322 -0.76 3.24 5.01
N GLU A 323 -0.50 4.00 6.07
CA GLU A 323 -1.54 4.77 6.78
C GLU A 323 -2.22 5.80 5.87
N LEU A 324 -1.42 6.50 5.04
CA LEU A 324 -1.95 7.49 4.10
C LEU A 324 -2.73 6.84 2.96
N ASP A 325 -2.32 5.66 2.49
CA ASP A 325 -3.04 4.92 1.45
C ASP A 325 -4.43 4.46 1.93
N HIS A 326 -4.54 3.98 3.17
CA HIS A 326 -5.84 3.66 3.76
C HIS A 326 -6.77 4.88 3.81
N LYS A 327 -6.27 6.05 4.24
CA LYS A 327 -7.05 7.30 4.27
C LYS A 327 -7.44 7.74 2.87
N ARG A 328 -6.52 7.64 1.91
CA ARG A 328 -6.77 7.98 0.52
C ARG A 328 -7.85 7.10 -0.09
N PHE A 329 -7.79 5.78 0.15
CA PHE A 329 -8.80 4.84 -0.32
C PHE A 329 -10.20 5.22 0.16
N ALA A 330 -10.37 5.48 1.45
CA ALA A 330 -11.66 5.85 2.02
C ALA A 330 -12.24 7.13 1.37
N GLN A 331 -11.41 8.16 1.19
CA GLN A 331 -11.85 9.41 0.55
C GLN A 331 -12.12 9.25 -0.95
N GLN A 332 -11.35 8.41 -1.62
CA GLN A 332 -11.55 8.12 -3.05
C GLN A 332 -12.82 7.31 -3.29
N SER A 333 -13.13 6.35 -2.43
CA SER A 333 -14.39 5.59 -2.46
C SER A 333 -15.59 6.51 -2.22
N ALA A 334 -15.53 7.40 -1.23
CA ALA A 334 -16.58 8.39 -0.97
C ALA A 334 -16.79 9.32 -2.17
N ASN A 335 -15.70 9.84 -2.77
CA ASN A 335 -15.77 10.67 -3.98
C ASN A 335 -16.45 9.93 -5.13
N GLN A 336 -16.03 8.69 -5.40
CA GLN A 336 -16.60 7.89 -6.48
C GLN A 336 -18.08 7.60 -6.26
N SER A 337 -18.48 7.27 -5.02
CA SER A 337 -19.89 7.07 -4.67
C SER A 337 -20.71 8.33 -4.89
N THR A 338 -20.22 9.48 -4.45
CA THR A 338 -20.94 10.76 -4.60
C THR A 338 -21.07 11.15 -6.08
N VAL A 339 -20.02 10.96 -6.89
CA VAL A 339 -20.10 11.25 -8.34
C VAL A 339 -21.13 10.34 -9.03
N VAL A 340 -21.11 9.03 -8.74
CA VAL A 340 -22.11 8.10 -9.29
C VAL A 340 -23.53 8.49 -8.86
N GLN A 341 -23.72 8.84 -7.58
CA GLN A 341 -25.02 9.29 -7.09
C GLN A 341 -25.47 10.58 -7.77
N LEU A 342 -24.61 11.58 -7.90
CA LEU A 342 -24.93 12.83 -8.59
C LEU A 342 -25.37 12.61 -10.04
N VAL A 343 -24.66 11.74 -10.77
CA VAL A 343 -25.01 11.43 -12.18
C VAL A 343 -26.33 10.69 -12.27
N ASN A 344 -26.55 9.68 -11.42
CA ASN A 344 -27.77 8.87 -11.46
C ASN A 344 -29.00 9.63 -11.00
N SER A 345 -28.86 10.54 -10.03
CA SER A 345 -29.97 11.34 -9.48
C SER A 345 -30.06 12.74 -10.10
N MET A 346 -29.45 12.99 -11.26
CA MET A 346 -29.41 14.34 -11.85
C MET A 346 -30.79 14.93 -12.09
N GLN A 347 -31.75 14.11 -12.54
CA GLN A 347 -33.15 14.54 -12.77
C GLN A 347 -33.83 15.00 -11.47
N GLU A 348 -33.67 14.22 -10.38
CA GLU A 348 -34.22 14.53 -9.06
C GLU A 348 -33.59 15.80 -8.46
N ILE A 349 -32.27 15.96 -8.64
CA ILE A 349 -31.53 17.15 -8.21
C ILE A 349 -32.07 18.40 -8.92
N LYS A 350 -32.34 18.30 -10.22
CA LYS A 350 -32.92 19.38 -11.01
C LYS A 350 -34.37 19.70 -10.61
N LEU A 351 -35.20 18.69 -10.41
CA LEU A 351 -36.59 18.86 -9.97
C LEU A 351 -36.68 19.48 -8.56
N SER A 352 -35.74 19.13 -7.69
CA SER A 352 -35.70 19.62 -6.30
C SER A 352 -34.93 20.95 -6.14
N ALA A 353 -34.35 21.48 -7.22
CA ALA A 353 -33.53 22.72 -7.22
C ALA A 353 -32.41 22.71 -6.14
N CYS A 354 -31.79 21.55 -5.88
CA CYS A 354 -30.77 21.38 -4.82
C CYS A 354 -29.34 21.24 -5.35
N GLU A 355 -29.08 21.74 -6.58
CA GLU A 355 -27.76 21.60 -7.26
C GLU A 355 -26.62 22.19 -6.42
N GLN A 356 -26.84 23.35 -5.83
CA GLN A 356 -25.81 24.02 -5.03
C GLN A 356 -25.45 23.23 -3.78
N GLN A 357 -26.43 22.67 -3.09
CA GLN A 357 -26.21 21.86 -1.90
C GLN A 357 -25.44 20.59 -2.24
N LYS A 358 -25.79 19.91 -3.33
CA LYS A 358 -25.11 18.69 -3.78
C LYS A 358 -23.70 18.96 -4.27
N ARG A 359 -23.48 20.09 -4.95
CA ARG A 359 -22.14 20.52 -5.33
C ARG A 359 -21.26 20.77 -4.09
N TRP A 360 -21.74 21.45 -3.08
CA TRP A 360 -20.98 21.71 -1.86
C TRP A 360 -20.68 20.43 -1.07
N GLU A 361 -21.58 19.46 -1.07
CA GLU A 361 -21.33 18.13 -0.48
C GLU A 361 -20.12 17.45 -1.17
N TRP A 362 -20.11 17.43 -2.49
CA TRP A 362 -19.00 16.91 -3.27
C TRP A 362 -17.70 17.72 -3.07
N GLU A 363 -17.75 19.05 -3.05
CA GLU A 363 -16.61 19.92 -2.81
C GLU A 363 -15.94 19.66 -1.44
N ARG A 364 -16.72 19.35 -0.41
CA ARG A 364 -16.18 18.95 0.92
C ARG A 364 -15.39 17.66 0.85
N ILE A 365 -15.88 16.68 0.12
CA ILE A 365 -15.16 15.41 -0.10
C ILE A 365 -13.87 15.66 -0.88
N GLN A 366 -13.91 16.48 -1.91
CA GLN A 366 -12.73 16.90 -2.68
C GLN A 366 -11.70 17.62 -1.81
N ALA A 367 -12.13 18.50 -0.95
CA ALA A 367 -11.23 19.20 -0.02
C ALA A 367 -10.52 18.23 0.96
N GLN A 368 -11.22 17.20 1.43
CA GLN A 368 -10.62 16.15 2.26
C GLN A 368 -9.64 15.27 1.47
N LEU A 369 -10.02 14.87 0.27
CA LEU A 369 -9.17 14.10 -0.65
C LEU A 369 -7.91 14.89 -1.00
N PHE A 370 -8.04 16.17 -1.28
CA PHE A 370 -6.92 17.07 -1.56
C PHE A 370 -5.93 17.12 -0.39
N LYS A 371 -6.41 17.27 0.86
CA LYS A 371 -5.54 17.24 2.04
C LYS A 371 -4.74 15.95 2.17
N VAL A 372 -5.37 14.82 1.90
CA VAL A 372 -4.69 13.51 1.94
C VAL A 372 -3.69 13.40 0.80
N ASN A 373 -4.05 13.84 -0.41
CA ASN A 373 -3.15 13.82 -1.58
C ASN A 373 -1.93 14.70 -1.38
N ILE A 374 -2.08 15.92 -0.82
CA ILE A 374 -0.94 16.81 -0.50
C ILE A 374 -0.01 16.17 0.53
N ARG A 375 -0.55 15.54 1.58
CA ARG A 375 0.28 14.85 2.58
C ARG A 375 1.02 13.65 1.97
N SER A 376 0.35 12.91 1.09
CA SER A 376 0.95 11.79 0.38
C SER A 376 2.04 12.26 -0.59
N LEU A 377 1.81 13.38 -1.30
CA LEU A 377 2.80 14.00 -2.19
C LEU A 377 4.02 14.49 -1.42
N ALA A 378 3.80 15.22 -0.32
CA ALA A 378 4.89 15.71 0.53
C ALA A 378 5.75 14.56 1.06
N LEU A 379 5.11 13.47 1.56
CA LEU A 379 5.83 12.29 2.02
C LEU A 379 6.67 11.67 0.90
N ARG A 380 6.11 11.56 -0.30
CA ARG A 380 6.82 11.04 -1.48
C ARG A 380 8.00 11.94 -1.85
N GLN A 381 7.80 13.26 -1.89
CA GLN A 381 8.87 14.21 -2.21
C GLN A 381 10.03 14.14 -1.20
N TYR A 382 9.74 14.08 0.12
CA TYR A 382 10.79 13.90 1.12
C TYR A 382 11.54 12.58 0.92
N GLN A 383 10.82 11.50 0.66
CA GLN A 383 11.41 10.20 0.40
C GLN A 383 12.30 10.21 -0.87
N ASP A 384 11.78 10.74 -1.98
CA ASP A 384 12.48 10.73 -3.26
C ASP A 384 13.68 11.69 -3.24
N SER A 385 13.55 12.90 -2.68
CA SER A 385 14.65 13.85 -2.58
C SER A 385 15.80 13.32 -1.73
N GLY A 386 15.52 12.75 -0.55
CA GLY A 386 16.56 12.16 0.29
C GLY A 386 17.21 10.94 -0.35
N ALA A 387 16.42 10.11 -1.05
CA ALA A 387 16.92 8.96 -1.79
C ALA A 387 17.86 9.38 -2.94
N VAL A 388 17.48 10.41 -3.71
CA VAL A 388 18.36 11.00 -4.76
C VAL A 388 19.64 11.54 -4.16
N LEU A 389 19.58 12.23 -3.01
CA LEU A 389 20.75 12.79 -2.34
C LEU A 389 21.72 11.70 -1.91
N ILE A 390 21.23 10.62 -1.28
CA ILE A 390 22.06 9.46 -0.90
C ILE A 390 22.72 8.84 -2.13
N ASN A 391 21.94 8.64 -3.20
CA ASN A 391 22.46 8.01 -4.42
C ASN A 391 23.51 8.87 -5.11
N GLN A 392 23.29 10.18 -5.23
CA GLN A 392 24.28 11.10 -5.83
C GLN A 392 25.55 11.22 -4.98
N THR A 393 25.41 11.31 -3.65
CA THR A 393 26.58 11.32 -2.75
C THR A 393 27.42 10.06 -2.91
N LYS A 394 26.78 8.88 -2.96
CA LYS A 394 27.45 7.61 -3.27
C LYS A 394 28.23 7.68 -4.59
N ASN A 395 27.57 8.14 -5.66
CA ASN A 395 28.20 8.22 -6.99
C ASN A 395 29.40 9.19 -7.00
N ILE A 396 29.29 10.34 -6.32
CA ILE A 396 30.40 11.32 -6.20
C ILE A 396 31.59 10.71 -5.46
N ILE A 397 31.34 10.03 -4.34
CA ILE A 397 32.38 9.36 -3.56
C ILE A 397 33.12 8.32 -4.41
N ILE A 398 32.38 7.48 -5.16
CA ILE A 398 32.98 6.47 -6.03
C ILE A 398 33.77 7.13 -7.15
N THR A 399 33.23 8.18 -7.78
CA THR A 399 33.95 8.92 -8.84
C THR A 399 35.25 9.51 -8.32
N GLY A 400 35.24 10.12 -7.13
CA GLY A 400 36.45 10.66 -6.49
C GLY A 400 37.51 9.57 -6.17
N LEU A 401 37.05 8.42 -5.66
CA LEU A 401 37.94 7.28 -5.41
C LEU A 401 38.57 6.77 -6.71
N VAL A 402 37.77 6.52 -7.74
CA VAL A 402 38.24 6.00 -9.02
C VAL A 402 39.20 6.98 -9.68
N ALA A 403 38.91 8.28 -9.65
CA ALA A 403 39.81 9.32 -10.15
C ALA A 403 41.17 9.30 -9.41
N SER A 404 41.17 9.11 -8.09
CA SER A 404 42.41 9.00 -7.32
C SER A 404 43.21 7.75 -7.69
N LEU A 405 42.54 6.61 -7.96
CA LEU A 405 43.22 5.39 -8.42
C LEU A 405 43.84 5.55 -9.81
N VAL A 406 43.17 6.30 -10.70
CA VAL A 406 43.71 6.63 -12.03
C VAL A 406 44.97 7.51 -11.91
N VAL A 407 44.96 8.54 -11.06
CA VAL A 407 46.09 9.41 -10.82
C VAL A 407 47.29 8.62 -10.23
N ARG A 408 47.02 7.60 -9.42
CA ARG A 408 48.06 6.70 -8.88
C ARG A 408 48.56 5.66 -9.88
N GLY A 409 47.97 5.56 -11.05
CA GLY A 409 48.35 4.56 -12.07
C GLY A 409 47.81 3.15 -11.79
N GLU A 410 46.95 2.97 -10.81
CA GLU A 410 46.38 1.67 -10.45
C GLU A 410 45.21 1.28 -11.36
N MET A 411 44.61 2.25 -12.05
CA MET A 411 43.52 2.07 -13.02
C MET A 411 43.76 2.91 -14.27
N THR A 412 43.21 2.46 -15.40
CA THR A 412 43.22 3.26 -16.64
C THR A 412 42.07 4.25 -16.69
N LEU A 413 42.17 5.26 -17.53
CA LEU A 413 41.12 6.23 -17.77
C LEU A 413 39.88 5.55 -18.40
N GLY A 414 40.09 4.54 -19.26
CA GLY A 414 39.01 3.72 -19.82
C GLY A 414 38.26 2.89 -18.73
N MET A 415 39.00 2.33 -17.75
CA MET A 415 38.40 1.66 -16.59
C MET A 415 37.50 2.62 -15.78
N MET A 416 37.95 3.87 -15.58
CA MET A 416 37.14 4.90 -14.89
C MET A 416 35.81 5.13 -15.59
N LEU A 417 35.81 5.29 -16.90
CA LEU A 417 34.60 5.50 -17.70
C LEU A 417 33.71 4.26 -17.66
N SER A 418 34.27 3.06 -17.73
CA SER A 418 33.54 1.79 -17.59
C SER A 418 32.85 1.69 -16.22
N VAL A 419 33.55 2.00 -15.13
CA VAL A 419 32.96 2.00 -13.78
C VAL A 419 31.82 3.02 -13.66
N GLN A 420 32.00 4.24 -14.21
CA GLN A 420 30.94 5.23 -14.21
C GLN A 420 29.70 4.77 -14.99
N TYR A 421 29.91 4.11 -16.14
CA TYR A 421 28.84 3.52 -16.93
C TYR A 421 28.10 2.43 -16.13
N ILE A 422 28.81 1.52 -15.48
CA ILE A 422 28.23 0.44 -14.66
C ILE A 422 27.41 1.02 -13.50
N ILE A 423 27.93 2.02 -12.81
CA ILE A 423 27.21 2.69 -11.71
C ILE A 423 25.92 3.34 -12.23
N GLY A 424 25.98 3.98 -13.39
CA GLY A 424 24.79 4.54 -14.06
C GLY A 424 23.75 3.47 -14.34
N GLN A 425 24.15 2.31 -14.87
CA GLN A 425 23.27 1.18 -15.16
C GLN A 425 22.68 0.53 -13.89
N LEU A 426 23.43 0.51 -12.78
CA LEU A 426 22.98 -0.06 -11.51
C LEU A 426 21.97 0.82 -10.74
N ASN A 427 21.85 2.09 -11.07
CA ASN A 427 20.89 2.98 -10.40
C ASN A 427 19.43 2.56 -10.67
N SER A 428 19.09 2.14 -11.89
CA SER A 428 17.75 1.65 -12.24
C SER A 428 17.39 0.37 -11.49
N PRO A 429 18.18 -0.70 -11.48
CA PRO A 429 17.94 -1.90 -10.70
C PRO A 429 17.67 -1.67 -9.20
N VAL A 430 18.42 -0.74 -8.58
CA VAL A 430 18.18 -0.40 -7.17
C VAL A 430 16.84 0.30 -6.97
N ASN A 431 16.45 1.18 -7.88
CA ASN A 431 15.12 1.82 -7.88
C ASN A 431 13.98 0.80 -8.09
N ASP A 432 14.21 -0.20 -8.94
CA ASP A 432 13.22 -1.25 -9.22
C ASP A 432 12.96 -2.11 -7.99
N LEU A 433 13.98 -2.42 -7.17
CA LEU A 433 13.79 -3.10 -5.88
C LEU A 433 12.87 -2.32 -4.94
N ILE A 434 13.03 -0.99 -4.90
CA ILE A 434 12.17 -0.13 -4.07
C ILE A 434 10.76 -0.05 -4.62
N THR A 435 10.63 0.08 -5.94
CA THR A 435 9.33 0.08 -6.62
C THR A 435 8.60 -1.24 -6.38
N PHE A 436 9.32 -2.37 -6.47
CA PHE A 436 8.77 -3.67 -6.14
C PHE A 436 8.28 -3.75 -4.68
N ALA A 437 9.06 -3.26 -3.71
CA ALA A 437 8.64 -3.25 -2.32
C ALA A 437 7.37 -2.40 -2.10
N ARG A 438 7.25 -1.27 -2.79
CA ARG A 438 6.06 -0.40 -2.78
C ARG A 438 4.85 -1.11 -3.42
N ASP A 439 5.03 -1.67 -4.60
CA ASP A 439 3.95 -2.32 -5.35
C ASP A 439 3.50 -3.61 -4.67
N MET A 440 4.41 -4.33 -4.02
CA MET A 440 4.08 -5.48 -3.17
C MET A 440 3.22 -5.06 -1.98
N GLN A 441 3.53 -3.93 -1.33
CA GLN A 441 2.70 -3.38 -0.26
C GLN A 441 1.31 -2.98 -0.78
N ASP A 442 1.24 -2.26 -1.90
CA ASP A 442 0.00 -1.82 -2.51
C ASP A 442 -0.85 -3.01 -2.99
N ALA A 443 -0.24 -4.02 -3.61
CA ALA A 443 -0.90 -5.27 -4.00
C ALA A 443 -1.42 -6.04 -2.79
N ARG A 444 -0.66 -6.14 -1.69
CA ARG A 444 -1.09 -6.78 -0.46
C ARG A 444 -2.31 -6.09 0.15
N LEU A 445 -2.31 -4.74 0.19
CA LEU A 445 -3.46 -3.96 0.67
C LEU A 445 -4.69 -4.17 -0.23
N SER A 446 -4.51 -4.17 -1.54
CA SER A 446 -5.57 -4.43 -2.52
C SER A 446 -6.12 -5.86 -2.41
N MET A 447 -5.24 -6.85 -2.23
CA MET A 447 -5.65 -8.26 -2.02
C MET A 447 -6.47 -8.46 -0.74
N ASN A 448 -6.08 -7.82 0.37
CA ASN A 448 -6.85 -7.89 1.61
C ASN A 448 -8.26 -7.32 1.43
N ARG A 449 -8.41 -6.23 0.65
CA ARG A 449 -9.72 -5.65 0.33
C ARG A 449 -10.56 -6.56 -0.58
N LEU A 450 -9.93 -7.21 -1.55
CA LEU A 450 -10.61 -8.15 -2.45
C LEU A 450 -10.96 -9.47 -1.76
N GLY A 451 -10.17 -9.91 -0.78
CA GLY A 451 -10.43 -11.08 0.05
C GLY A 451 -11.80 -11.02 0.73
N GLU A 452 -12.25 -9.83 1.15
CA GLU A 452 -13.59 -9.63 1.72
C GLU A 452 -14.73 -10.05 0.78
N VAL A 453 -14.53 -10.03 -0.54
CA VAL A 453 -15.51 -10.48 -1.55
C VAL A 453 -15.27 -11.93 -1.91
N ARG A 454 -14.01 -12.32 -2.03
CA ARG A 454 -13.61 -13.66 -2.49
C ARG A 454 -13.93 -14.75 -1.47
N ASP A 455 -13.72 -14.48 -0.19
CA ASP A 455 -13.76 -15.49 0.87
C ASP A 455 -15.15 -15.60 1.53
N LYS A 456 -16.14 -14.83 1.04
CA LYS A 456 -17.55 -15.04 1.40
C LYS A 456 -18.11 -16.26 0.66
N PRO A 457 -18.81 -17.16 1.40
CA PRO A 457 -19.43 -18.35 0.83
C PRO A 457 -20.53 -18.03 -0.17
#